data_3a8873745f60c086d64db5afcd7e2d57
#
_entry.id   3a8873745f60c086d64db5afcd7e2d57
#
_cell.length_a   1.000
_cell.length_b   1.000
_cell.length_c   1.000
_cell.angle_alpha   90.00
_cell.angle_beta   90.00
_cell.angle_gamma   90.00
#
_symmetry.space_group_name_H-M   'P 1'
#
loop_
_entity.id
_entity.type
_entity.pdbx_description
1 polymer ?
#
loop_
_entity_poly.entity_id
_entity_poly.type
_entity_poly.pdbx_seq_one_letter_code
_entity_poly.pdbx_strand_id
1 'polypeptide(L)'
;YAAFDVANHFWEWCGGLDDSATPRFERYPSEATRRDWVEALLGGVAEPAAVDRFCRAVDVFAPLDHLFWGLWAVTQAAALGRSTGFRYLLYASHRLSHPSVAEAVGRAI
;
A
#
# COMPACT_ATOMS: atom_id res chain seq x y z
N TYR A 1 11.90 -5.49 -3.91
CA TYR A 1 12.54 -4.30 -3.33
C TYR A 1 12.05 -4.10 -1.90
N ALA A 2 12.98 -3.96 -0.94
CA ALA A 2 12.63 -3.82 0.48
C ALA A 2 11.68 -2.65 0.76
N ALA A 3 11.84 -1.52 0.08
CA ALA A 3 10.96 -0.37 0.25
C ALA A 3 9.52 -0.63 -0.25
N PHE A 4 9.34 -1.47 -1.27
CA PHE A 4 8.01 -1.92 -1.71
C PHE A 4 7.36 -2.81 -0.64
N ASP A 5 8.12 -3.76 -0.09
CA ASP A 5 7.62 -4.65 0.97
C ASP A 5 7.19 -3.86 2.20
N VAL A 6 7.94 -2.82 2.55
CA VAL A 6 7.60 -1.93 3.67
C VAL A 6 6.36 -1.09 3.35
N ALA A 7 6.23 -0.56 2.13
CA ALA A 7 5.03 0.15 1.69
C ALA A 7 3.79 -0.75 1.78
N ASN A 8 3.90 -1.99 1.30
CA ASN A 8 2.85 -2.99 1.42
C ASN A 8 2.48 -3.24 2.89
N HIS A 9 3.49 -3.45 3.76
CA HIS A 9 3.26 -3.65 5.19
C HIS A 9 2.44 -2.52 5.81
N PHE A 10 2.76 -1.26 5.50
CA PHE A 10 2.02 -0.12 6.05
C PHE A 10 0.57 -0.07 5.52
N TRP A 11 0.32 -0.42 4.27
CA TRP A 11 -1.04 -0.51 3.74
C TRP A 11 -1.83 -1.68 4.33
N GLU A 12 -1.17 -2.76 4.75
CA GLU A 12 -1.82 -3.86 5.45
C GLU A 12 -2.47 -3.43 6.78
N TRP A 13 -1.98 -2.37 7.42
CA TRP A 13 -2.63 -1.80 8.61
C TRP A 13 -4.05 -1.32 8.32
N CYS A 14 -4.36 -1.03 7.08
CA CYS A 14 -5.67 -0.57 6.64
C CYS A 14 -6.70 -1.71 6.50
N GLY A 15 -6.26 -2.96 6.46
CA GLY A 15 -7.15 -4.12 6.31
C GLY A 15 -7.88 -4.16 4.98
N GLY A 16 -9.11 -4.65 4.99
CA GLY A 16 -9.96 -4.71 3.81
C GLY A 16 -10.00 -6.07 3.12
N LEU A 17 -9.29 -7.07 3.64
CA LEU A 17 -9.32 -8.46 3.15
C LEU A 17 -10.33 -9.33 3.91
N ASP A 18 -11.19 -8.72 4.71
CA ASP A 18 -12.35 -9.32 5.35
C ASP A 18 -13.61 -9.22 4.46
N ASP A 19 -14.74 -9.64 4.98
CA ASP A 19 -16.03 -9.62 4.26
C ASP A 19 -16.46 -8.23 3.77
N SER A 20 -15.90 -7.15 4.38
CA SER A 20 -16.22 -5.78 3.96
C SER A 20 -15.59 -5.41 2.61
N ALA A 21 -14.47 -6.04 2.24
CA ALA A 21 -13.62 -5.70 1.09
C ALA A 21 -13.30 -4.19 1.03
N THR A 22 -13.28 -3.53 2.20
CA THR A 22 -13.16 -2.07 2.31
C THR A 22 -12.02 -1.70 3.22
N PRO A 23 -10.85 -1.32 2.66
CA PRO A 23 -9.73 -0.83 3.45
C PRO A 23 -10.10 0.43 4.23
N ARG A 24 -9.58 0.56 5.44
CA ARG A 24 -9.71 1.76 6.27
C ARG A 24 -8.43 2.58 6.14
N PHE A 25 -8.36 3.42 5.12
CA PHE A 25 -7.14 4.17 4.80
C PHE A 25 -6.71 5.16 5.87
N GLU A 26 -7.62 5.57 6.76
CA GLU A 26 -7.31 6.37 7.95
C GLU A 26 -6.39 5.66 8.96
N ARG A 27 -6.23 4.34 8.83
CA ARG A 27 -5.31 3.54 9.65
C ARG A 27 -3.88 3.50 9.11
N TYR A 28 -3.63 4.08 7.93
CA TYR A 28 -2.26 4.19 7.44
C TYR A 28 -1.40 4.92 8.46
N PRO A 29 -0.24 4.39 8.84
CA PRO A 29 0.54 4.96 9.93
C PRO A 29 1.02 6.38 9.62
N SER A 30 1.12 7.22 10.66
CA SER A 30 1.64 8.57 10.54
C SER A 30 3.08 8.59 10.05
N GLU A 31 3.54 9.72 9.53
CA GLU A 31 4.93 9.89 9.12
C GLU A 31 5.92 9.54 10.24
N ALA A 32 5.66 10.03 11.46
CA ALA A 32 6.50 9.74 12.62
C ALA A 32 6.55 8.23 12.92
N THR A 33 5.41 7.55 12.90
CA THR A 33 5.33 6.10 13.14
C THR A 33 6.07 5.32 12.05
N ARG A 34 5.92 5.72 10.78
CA ARG A 34 6.64 5.07 9.67
C ARG A 34 8.15 5.24 9.81
N ARG A 35 8.59 6.43 10.21
CA ARG A 35 10.00 6.71 10.44
C ARG A 35 10.57 5.85 11.56
N ASP A 36 9.90 5.80 12.71
CA ASP A 36 10.32 4.97 13.84
C ASP A 36 10.42 3.50 13.45
N TRP A 37 9.47 3.02 12.66
CA TRP A 37 9.44 1.66 12.17
C TRP A 37 10.64 1.37 11.24
N VAL A 38 10.96 2.29 10.34
CA VAL A 38 12.12 2.18 9.43
C VAL A 38 13.42 2.22 10.22
N GLU A 39 13.56 3.09 11.21
CA GLU A 39 14.73 3.13 12.09
C GLU A 39 14.95 1.77 12.78
N ALA A 40 13.88 1.18 13.31
CA ALA A 40 13.95 -0.14 13.93
C ALA A 40 14.33 -1.23 12.93
N LEU A 41 13.76 -1.21 11.72
CA LEU A 41 14.10 -2.13 10.63
C LEU A 41 15.60 -2.06 10.27
N LEU A 42 16.17 -0.86 10.25
CA LEU A 42 17.59 -0.62 9.96
C LEU A 42 18.51 -0.86 11.17
N GLY A 43 17.98 -1.44 12.25
CA GLY A 43 18.75 -1.87 13.43
C GLY A 43 18.96 -0.78 14.48
N GLY A 44 18.29 0.36 14.37
CA GLY A 44 18.34 1.46 15.36
C GLY A 44 19.63 2.26 15.37
N VAL A 45 20.58 1.99 14.46
CA VAL A 45 21.92 2.62 14.41
C VAL A 45 22.22 3.29 13.06
N ALA A 46 21.24 3.32 12.16
CA ALA A 46 21.41 3.93 10.84
C ALA A 46 21.51 5.45 10.96
N GLU A 47 22.32 6.05 10.08
CA GLU A 47 22.39 7.50 9.97
C GLU A 47 21.04 8.09 9.57
N PRO A 48 20.64 9.26 10.11
CA PRO A 48 19.36 9.90 9.77
C PRO A 48 19.13 10.04 8.26
N ALA A 49 20.17 10.34 7.49
CA ALA A 49 20.08 10.45 6.03
C ALA A 49 19.73 9.11 5.36
N ALA A 50 20.16 7.97 5.90
CA ALA A 50 19.81 6.66 5.40
C ALA A 50 18.33 6.34 5.68
N VAL A 51 17.85 6.69 6.87
CA VAL A 51 16.41 6.57 7.23
C VAL A 51 15.57 7.42 6.30
N ASP A 52 15.97 8.68 6.06
CA ASP A 52 15.26 9.59 5.15
C ASP A 52 15.16 9.03 3.73
N ARG A 53 16.26 8.51 3.20
CA ARG A 53 16.27 7.89 1.86
C ARG A 53 15.34 6.70 1.78
N PHE A 54 15.33 5.85 2.80
CA PHE A 54 14.46 4.68 2.85
C PHE A 54 12.99 5.10 2.93
N CYS A 55 12.65 6.06 3.79
CA CYS A 55 11.28 6.59 3.90
C CYS A 55 10.79 7.18 2.57
N ARG A 56 11.63 7.97 1.88
CA ARG A 56 11.28 8.49 0.55
C ARG A 56 11.05 7.39 -0.47
N ALA A 57 11.82 6.32 -0.44
CA ALA A 57 11.60 5.17 -1.31
C ALA A 57 10.28 4.47 -1.00
N VAL A 58 9.91 4.33 0.27
CA VAL A 58 8.60 3.79 0.67
C VAL A 58 7.47 4.66 0.11
N ASP A 59 7.59 5.99 0.22
CA ASP A 59 6.57 6.92 -0.29
C ASP A 59 6.38 6.82 -1.81
N VAL A 60 7.46 6.55 -2.56
CA VAL A 60 7.39 6.30 -4.01
C VAL A 60 6.65 5.01 -4.32
N PHE A 61 6.88 3.96 -3.53
CA PHE A 61 6.24 2.66 -3.75
C PHE A 61 4.80 2.58 -3.21
N ALA A 62 4.41 3.44 -2.29
CA ALA A 62 3.08 3.40 -1.69
C ALA A 62 1.92 3.43 -2.72
N PRO A 63 1.90 4.33 -3.72
CA PRO A 63 0.87 4.29 -4.76
C PRO A 63 0.98 3.08 -5.70
N LEU A 64 2.19 2.56 -5.92
CA LEU A 64 2.39 1.35 -6.74
C LEU A 64 1.81 0.11 -6.06
N ASP A 65 1.83 0.05 -4.74
CA ASP A 65 1.19 -1.00 -3.98
C ASP A 65 -0.33 -1.03 -4.22
N HIS A 66 -0.98 0.13 -4.28
CA HIS A 66 -2.39 0.21 -4.64
C HIS A 66 -2.67 -0.32 -6.05
N LEU A 67 -1.83 0.04 -7.03
CA LEU A 67 -1.94 -0.49 -8.39
C LEU A 67 -1.77 -2.01 -8.42
N PHE A 68 -0.76 -2.52 -7.73
CA PHE A 68 -0.48 -3.95 -7.67
C PHE A 68 -1.69 -4.75 -7.14
N TRP A 69 -2.18 -4.39 -5.95
CA TRP A 69 -3.27 -5.12 -5.32
C TRP A 69 -4.63 -4.85 -5.94
N GLY A 70 -4.84 -3.66 -6.47
CA GLY A 70 -6.06 -3.35 -7.22
C GLY A 70 -6.17 -4.18 -8.51
N LEU A 71 -5.08 -4.27 -9.28
CA LEU A 71 -5.04 -5.10 -10.49
C LEU A 71 -5.11 -6.59 -10.18
N TRP A 72 -4.45 -7.04 -9.10
CA TRP A 72 -4.59 -8.40 -8.60
C TRP A 72 -6.06 -8.73 -8.33
N ALA A 73 -6.78 -7.86 -7.64
CA ALA A 73 -8.19 -8.08 -7.32
C ALA A 73 -9.08 -8.14 -8.58
N VAL A 74 -8.78 -7.32 -9.60
CA VAL A 74 -9.47 -7.41 -10.90
C VAL A 74 -9.22 -8.76 -11.56
N THR A 75 -7.97 -9.25 -11.56
CA THR A 75 -7.63 -10.55 -12.14
C THR A 75 -8.30 -11.70 -11.38
N GLN A 76 -8.39 -11.62 -10.06
CA GLN A 76 -9.11 -12.61 -9.25
C GLN A 76 -10.60 -12.61 -9.58
N ALA A 77 -11.22 -11.44 -9.71
CA ALA A 77 -12.62 -11.33 -10.11
C ALA A 77 -12.89 -11.96 -11.48
N ALA A 78 -12.00 -11.75 -12.44
CA ALA A 78 -12.09 -12.34 -13.77
C ALA A 78 -11.93 -13.86 -13.76
N ALA A 79 -11.01 -14.39 -12.94
CA ALA A 79 -10.71 -15.82 -12.87
C ALA A 79 -11.77 -16.60 -12.08
N LEU A 80 -12.29 -16.04 -10.98
CA LEU A 80 -13.15 -16.73 -10.03
C LEU A 80 -14.65 -16.39 -10.21
N GLY A 81 -14.94 -15.33 -10.92
CA GLY A 81 -16.32 -14.87 -11.16
C GLY A 81 -17.04 -14.53 -9.85
N ARG A 82 -18.36 -14.80 -9.82
CA ARG A 82 -19.20 -14.56 -8.64
C ARG A 82 -19.22 -15.71 -7.65
N SER A 83 -18.43 -16.75 -7.88
CA SER A 83 -18.44 -17.98 -7.06
C SER A 83 -17.71 -17.83 -5.74
N THR A 84 -17.09 -16.67 -5.46
CA THR A 84 -16.34 -16.41 -4.24
C THR A 84 -17.13 -15.55 -3.26
N GLY A 85 -16.91 -15.75 -1.97
CA GLY A 85 -17.46 -14.88 -0.93
C GLY A 85 -16.81 -13.50 -0.85
N PHE A 86 -15.63 -13.28 -1.45
CA PHE A 86 -14.90 -12.02 -1.36
C PHE A 86 -15.26 -11.07 -2.51
N ARG A 87 -15.47 -9.81 -2.19
CA ARG A 87 -15.91 -8.77 -3.13
C ARG A 87 -14.73 -8.11 -3.83
N TYR A 88 -14.04 -8.85 -4.69
CA TYR A 88 -12.81 -8.42 -5.36
C TYR A 88 -12.93 -7.09 -6.11
N LEU A 89 -14.02 -6.85 -6.85
CA LEU A 89 -14.19 -5.60 -7.59
C LEU A 89 -14.39 -4.40 -6.68
N LEU A 90 -15.04 -4.58 -5.54
CA LEU A 90 -15.17 -3.51 -4.55
C LEU A 90 -13.80 -3.17 -3.94
N TYR A 91 -13.05 -4.19 -3.55
CA TYR A 91 -11.68 -4.01 -3.05
C TYR A 91 -10.80 -3.31 -4.11
N ALA A 92 -10.85 -3.77 -5.36
CA ALA A 92 -10.13 -3.15 -6.46
C ALA A 92 -10.49 -1.68 -6.64
N SER A 93 -11.78 -1.34 -6.58
CA SER A 93 -12.23 0.05 -6.74
C SER A 93 -11.66 0.96 -5.65
N HIS A 94 -11.62 0.50 -4.40
CA HIS A 94 -11.02 1.26 -3.30
C HIS A 94 -9.52 1.49 -3.48
N ARG A 95 -8.79 0.43 -3.88
CA ARG A 95 -7.35 0.53 -4.06
C ARG A 95 -6.99 1.42 -5.25
N LEU A 96 -7.62 1.21 -6.40
CA LEU A 96 -7.31 1.94 -7.65
C LEU A 96 -7.77 3.40 -7.62
N SER A 97 -8.79 3.74 -6.85
CA SER A 97 -9.29 5.11 -6.71
C SER A 97 -8.60 5.91 -5.60
N HIS A 98 -7.62 5.33 -4.90
CA HIS A 98 -6.90 6.07 -3.86
C HIS A 98 -6.21 7.30 -4.47
N PRO A 99 -6.30 8.50 -3.84
CA PRO A 99 -5.77 9.75 -4.42
C PRO A 99 -4.31 9.70 -4.80
N SER A 100 -3.47 8.97 -4.05
CA SER A 100 -2.04 8.84 -4.34
C SER A 100 -1.75 8.17 -5.69
N VAL A 101 -2.67 7.35 -6.21
CA VAL A 101 -2.53 6.71 -7.53
C VAL A 101 -2.62 7.77 -8.63
N ALA A 102 -3.65 8.61 -8.59
CA ALA A 102 -3.82 9.68 -9.56
C ALA A 102 -2.66 10.69 -9.52
N GLU A 103 -2.20 11.04 -8.32
CA GLU A 103 -1.05 11.93 -8.13
C GLU A 103 0.23 11.34 -8.72
N ALA A 104 0.49 10.05 -8.50
CA ALA A 104 1.67 9.37 -9.04
C ALA A 104 1.62 9.31 -10.57
N VAL A 105 0.46 9.01 -11.17
CA VAL A 105 0.27 9.01 -12.62
C VAL A 105 0.47 10.41 -13.19
N GLY A 106 -0.09 11.43 -12.54
CA GLY A 106 0.07 12.82 -12.97
C GLY A 106 1.52 13.30 -12.97
N ARG A 107 2.33 12.80 -12.03
CA ARG A 107 3.78 13.11 -12.01
C ARG A 107 4.57 12.36 -13.08
N ALA A 108 4.08 11.22 -13.55
CA ALA A 108 4.77 10.38 -14.55
C ALA A 108 4.58 10.88 -15.99
N ILE A 109 3.54 11.67 -16.25
CA ILE A 109 3.23 12.21 -17.58
C ILE A 109 3.51 13.70 -17.65
#